data_8763475b16d71d9f56ea5caf33475903
#
_entry.id   8763475b16d71d9f56ea5caf33475903
#
_cell.length_a   1.000
_cell.length_b   1.000
_cell.length_c   1.000
_cell.angle_alpha   90.00
_cell.angle_beta   90.00
_cell.angle_gamma   90.00
#
_symmetry.space_group_name_H-M   'P 1'
#
loop_
_entity.id
_entity.type
_entity.pdbx_description
1 polymer ?
#
loop_
_entity_poly.entity_id
_entity_poly.type
_entity_poly.pdbx_seq_one_letter_code
_entity_poly.pdbx_strand_id
1 'polypeptide(L)'
;MKEEDKYSFELRGQRSQSTFHGDAKVENNWINHVPRKECYNKQGVDTLNKSAHGKHIFLDCTEFFPTSLFDGNDMLELMQKAVDKSDAKEVHAHVELFDGSTSPPGFAAVVLLDESHVSAHCYLDRGLLAIDAFTCGGTDPTSIVEELKQVLYELSPATVVMQQKCVDRFLLPEV
;
A
#
# COMPACT_ATOMS: atom_id res chain seq x y z
N MET A 1 -16.83 -39.43 -24.61
CA MET A 1 -17.38 -38.17 -25.15
C MET A 1 -17.67 -37.27 -23.94
N LYS A 2 -16.81 -36.31 -23.67
CA LYS A 2 -16.97 -35.31 -22.61
C LYS A 2 -16.98 -33.96 -23.32
N GLU A 3 -18.08 -33.23 -23.16
CA GLU A 3 -18.27 -31.90 -23.68
C GLU A 3 -17.39 -30.92 -22.92
N GLU A 4 -16.64 -30.14 -23.68
CA GLU A 4 -15.89 -28.98 -23.18
C GLU A 4 -16.82 -27.77 -23.27
N ASP A 5 -17.23 -27.23 -22.11
CA ASP A 5 -17.95 -25.96 -22.04
C ASP A 5 -16.95 -24.80 -22.09
N LYS A 6 -16.95 -24.12 -23.25
CA LYS A 6 -16.25 -22.83 -23.46
C LYS A 6 -17.08 -21.70 -22.89
N TYR A 7 -16.61 -21.09 -21.79
CA TYR A 7 -17.12 -19.79 -21.39
C TYR A 7 -16.37 -18.68 -22.15
N SER A 8 -17.03 -18.13 -23.18
CA SER A 8 -16.60 -16.90 -23.84
C SER A 8 -17.30 -15.72 -23.19
N PHE A 9 -16.56 -14.87 -22.53
CA PHE A 9 -17.06 -13.61 -21.97
C PHE A 9 -16.88 -12.48 -23.00
N GLU A 10 -17.97 -12.07 -23.65
CA GLU A 10 -17.99 -10.89 -24.54
C GLU A 10 -18.12 -9.61 -23.71
N LEU A 11 -17.04 -8.84 -23.62
CA LEU A 11 -17.08 -7.46 -23.14
C LEU A 11 -17.54 -6.52 -24.25
N ARG A 12 -18.80 -6.10 -24.24
CA ARG A 12 -19.27 -4.94 -24.99
C ARG A 12 -19.21 -3.69 -24.10
N GLY A 13 -18.23 -2.85 -24.33
CA GLY A 13 -18.14 -1.51 -23.76
C GLY A 13 -17.60 -0.54 -24.80
N GLN A 14 -18.50 0.25 -25.40
CA GLN A 14 -18.15 1.33 -26.33
C GLN A 14 -17.43 2.44 -25.55
N ARG A 15 -16.16 2.70 -25.88
CA ARG A 15 -15.47 3.92 -25.49
C ARG A 15 -15.68 5.00 -26.52
N SER A 16 -16.28 6.11 -26.10
CA SER A 16 -16.27 7.35 -26.85
C SER A 16 -14.84 7.91 -26.89
N GLN A 17 -14.35 8.16 -28.10
CA GLN A 17 -13.08 8.85 -28.34
C GLN A 17 -13.28 10.35 -28.05
N SER A 18 -12.62 10.86 -27.02
CA SER A 18 -12.34 12.29 -26.88
C SER A 18 -10.87 12.53 -27.20
N THR A 19 -10.63 13.20 -28.31
CA THR A 19 -9.30 13.69 -28.70
C THR A 19 -8.98 14.91 -27.86
N PHE A 20 -8.05 14.77 -26.91
CA PHE A 20 -7.38 15.90 -26.28
C PHE A 20 -6.00 16.07 -26.89
N HIS A 21 -5.84 17.12 -27.72
CA HIS A 21 -4.54 17.70 -28.05
C HIS A 21 -4.23 18.75 -26.98
N GLY A 22 -3.13 18.55 -26.28
CA GLY A 22 -2.63 19.51 -25.32
C GLY A 22 -1.31 19.01 -24.75
N ASP A 23 -0.18 19.48 -25.32
CA ASP A 23 1.14 19.34 -24.72
C ASP A 23 1.19 20.15 -23.41
N ALA A 24 0.75 19.55 -22.32
CA ALA A 24 1.01 20.05 -20.97
C ALA A 24 2.19 19.28 -20.41
N LYS A 25 3.35 19.96 -20.31
CA LYS A 25 4.43 19.53 -19.43
C LYS A 25 3.86 19.38 -18.03
N VAL A 26 3.62 18.13 -17.63
CA VAL A 26 3.31 17.83 -16.23
C VAL A 26 4.61 18.06 -15.46
N GLU A 27 4.77 19.25 -14.94
CA GLU A 27 5.79 19.51 -13.92
C GLU A 27 5.43 18.65 -12.71
N ASN A 28 6.34 17.76 -12.34
CA ASN A 28 6.26 16.89 -11.17
C ASN A 28 6.23 17.73 -9.87
N ASN A 29 5.13 18.40 -9.62
CA ASN A 29 4.96 19.30 -8.48
C ASN A 29 4.55 18.59 -7.19
N TRP A 30 4.46 17.25 -7.23
CA TRP A 30 3.99 16.44 -6.10
C TRP A 30 5.10 16.08 -5.10
N ILE A 31 6.37 16.15 -5.52
CA ILE A 31 7.52 15.88 -4.64
C ILE A 31 7.66 16.95 -3.55
N ASN A 32 7.09 18.14 -3.74
CA ASN A 32 7.26 19.28 -2.82
C ASN A 32 6.08 19.52 -1.86
N HIS A 33 5.00 18.69 -1.88
CA HIS A 33 3.82 18.96 -1.06
C HIS A 33 3.53 17.92 0.03
N VAL A 34 4.32 16.86 0.14
CA VAL A 34 4.32 16.06 1.37
C VAL A 34 5.50 16.54 2.20
N PRO A 35 5.28 17.34 3.26
CA PRO A 35 6.37 17.63 4.15
C PRO A 35 6.88 16.30 4.67
N ARG A 36 8.20 16.07 4.62
CA ARG A 36 8.86 15.04 5.42
C ARG A 36 8.53 15.36 6.88
N LYS A 37 7.34 14.97 7.29
CA LYS A 37 6.98 14.97 8.69
C LYS A 37 7.58 13.69 9.25
N GLU A 38 8.76 13.82 9.85
CA GLU A 38 9.15 12.95 10.93
C GLU A 38 7.90 12.59 11.73
N CYS A 39 7.81 11.34 12.21
CA CYS A 39 6.68 10.87 13.01
C CYS A 39 6.54 11.72 14.29
N TYR A 40 6.02 12.95 14.16
CA TYR A 40 5.73 13.83 15.28
C TYR A 40 4.25 13.75 15.63
N ASN A 41 3.97 13.15 16.74
CA ASN A 41 2.66 13.18 17.36
C ASN A 41 2.38 14.61 17.89
N LYS A 42 1.60 15.41 17.12
CA LYS A 42 1.07 16.70 17.59
C LYS A 42 -0.22 16.48 18.39
N GLN A 43 -0.15 15.74 19.45
CA GLN A 43 -1.14 15.83 20.51
C GLN A 43 -0.39 16.20 21.80
N GLY A 44 -0.63 17.43 22.26
CA GLY A 44 -0.09 17.93 23.51
C GLY A 44 -0.69 17.16 24.71
N VAL A 45 -0.10 16.03 24.99
CA VAL A 45 -0.23 15.31 26.25
C VAL A 45 1.20 15.10 26.73
N ASP A 46 1.47 15.40 27.99
CA ASP A 46 2.76 15.24 28.64
C ASP A 46 3.48 13.99 28.15
N THR A 47 4.53 14.18 27.35
CA THR A 47 5.43 13.12 26.95
C THR A 47 6.33 12.79 28.13
N LEU A 48 5.80 12.01 29.07
CA LEU A 48 6.65 11.10 29.84
C LEU A 48 7.49 10.34 28.80
N ASN A 49 8.81 10.32 28.97
CA ASN A 49 9.77 9.65 28.08
C ASN A 49 9.47 8.15 28.01
N LYS A 50 8.45 7.75 27.27
CA LYS A 50 8.15 6.34 27.03
C LYS A 50 8.97 5.90 25.84
N SER A 51 9.88 4.94 26.04
CA SER A 51 10.52 4.26 24.93
C SER A 51 9.53 3.30 24.26
N ALA A 52 9.47 3.32 22.93
CA ALA A 52 8.70 2.36 22.15
C ALA A 52 9.64 1.29 21.60
N HIS A 53 9.22 0.02 21.64
CA HIS A 53 9.98 -1.08 21.06
C HIS A 53 9.67 -1.28 19.57
N GLY A 54 8.57 -0.73 19.06
CA GLY A 54 8.19 -0.83 17.66
C GLY A 54 7.48 0.41 17.14
N LYS A 55 7.42 0.51 15.82
CA LYS A 55 6.67 1.55 15.09
C LYS A 55 5.72 0.93 14.09
N HIS A 56 4.56 1.52 13.95
CA HIS A 56 3.57 1.11 12.98
C HIS A 56 3.17 2.32 12.13
N ILE A 57 3.37 2.22 10.82
CA ILE A 57 2.87 3.18 9.86
C ILE A 57 1.74 2.51 9.11
N PHE A 58 0.60 3.20 9.03
CA PHE A 58 -0.49 2.77 8.17
C PHE A 58 -0.98 3.93 7.31
N LEU A 59 -1.45 3.59 6.13
CA LEU A 59 -2.01 4.53 5.18
C LEU A 59 -3.25 3.96 4.49
N ASP A 60 -4.22 4.83 4.28
CA ASP A 60 -5.42 4.55 3.50
C ASP A 60 -5.40 5.41 2.24
N CYS A 61 -5.61 4.78 1.10
CA CYS A 61 -5.62 5.43 -0.21
C CYS A 61 -6.96 5.24 -0.90
N THR A 62 -7.35 6.26 -1.67
CA THR A 62 -8.44 6.21 -2.64
C THR A 62 -7.91 6.51 -4.04
N GLU A 63 -8.76 6.34 -5.07
CA GLU A 63 -8.40 6.55 -6.48
C GLU A 63 -7.23 5.68 -6.95
N PHE A 64 -7.02 4.53 -6.30
CA PHE A 64 -6.01 3.57 -6.73
C PHE A 64 -6.54 2.72 -7.88
N PHE A 65 -6.31 3.20 -9.10
CA PHE A 65 -6.67 2.53 -10.35
C PHE A 65 -5.41 2.36 -11.22
N PRO A 66 -4.68 1.25 -11.07
CA PRO A 66 -3.46 0.99 -11.85
C PRO A 66 -3.70 1.09 -13.35
N THR A 67 -2.75 1.68 -14.07
CA THR A 67 -2.83 1.90 -15.52
C THR A 67 -2.57 0.65 -16.35
N SER A 68 -2.07 -0.40 -15.73
CA SER A 68 -1.83 -1.74 -16.29
C SER A 68 -2.57 -2.80 -15.47
N LEU A 69 -2.57 -4.04 -15.99
CA LEU A 69 -3.06 -5.17 -15.20
C LEU A 69 -2.24 -5.28 -13.91
N PHE A 70 -2.95 -5.38 -12.80
CA PHE A 70 -2.37 -5.39 -11.48
C PHE A 70 -3.25 -6.22 -10.53
N ASP A 71 -2.64 -7.14 -9.82
CA ASP A 71 -3.34 -7.99 -8.85
C ASP A 71 -2.59 -8.10 -7.51
N GLY A 72 -3.05 -9.00 -6.65
CA GLY A 72 -2.43 -9.20 -5.34
C GLY A 72 -1.04 -9.81 -5.41
N ASN A 73 -0.69 -10.56 -6.46
CA ASN A 73 0.66 -11.11 -6.62
C ASN A 73 1.64 -9.99 -6.98
N ASP A 74 1.23 -9.05 -7.84
CA ASP A 74 2.04 -7.87 -8.15
C ASP A 74 2.28 -7.03 -6.90
N MET A 75 1.23 -6.83 -6.08
CA MET A 75 1.38 -6.12 -4.79
C MET A 75 2.33 -6.85 -3.85
N LEU A 76 2.22 -8.18 -3.75
CA LEU A 76 3.11 -8.97 -2.90
C LEU A 76 4.57 -8.81 -3.33
N GLU A 77 4.84 -8.86 -4.64
CA GLU A 77 6.18 -8.64 -5.19
C GLU A 77 6.72 -7.24 -4.88
N LEU A 78 5.87 -6.20 -4.96
CA LEU A 78 6.26 -4.84 -4.58
C LEU A 78 6.60 -4.73 -3.10
N MET A 79 5.79 -5.35 -2.23
CA MET A 79 6.03 -5.36 -0.79
C MET A 79 7.35 -6.08 -0.46
N GLN A 80 7.62 -7.23 -1.08
CA GLN A 80 8.89 -7.96 -0.91
C GLN A 80 10.09 -7.11 -1.37
N LYS A 81 10.01 -6.44 -2.53
CA LYS A 81 11.05 -5.54 -3.01
C LYS A 81 11.29 -4.36 -2.06
N ALA A 82 10.24 -3.81 -1.47
CA ALA A 82 10.37 -2.72 -0.49
C ALA A 82 11.03 -3.21 0.81
N VAL A 83 10.70 -4.43 1.25
CA VAL A 83 11.35 -5.10 2.39
C VAL A 83 12.82 -5.36 2.11
N ASP A 84 13.17 -5.90 0.95
CA ASP A 84 14.55 -6.21 0.55
C ASP A 84 15.47 -4.96 0.51
N LYS A 85 14.88 -3.76 0.30
CA LYS A 85 15.60 -2.48 0.34
C LYS A 85 15.74 -1.90 1.75
N SER A 86 15.15 -2.53 2.74
CA SER A 86 15.17 -2.12 4.15
C SER A 86 16.09 -3.02 4.98
N ASP A 87 16.22 -2.72 6.26
CA ASP A 87 16.92 -3.58 7.22
C ASP A 87 16.03 -4.74 7.75
N ALA A 88 14.78 -4.86 7.26
CA ALA A 88 13.87 -5.91 7.67
C ALA A 88 14.20 -7.23 6.98
N LYS A 89 13.91 -8.34 7.66
CA LYS A 89 14.11 -9.69 7.13
C LYS A 89 12.78 -10.37 6.89
N GLU A 90 12.49 -10.74 5.64
CA GLU A 90 11.32 -11.55 5.31
C GLU A 90 11.44 -12.96 5.91
N VAL A 91 10.35 -13.45 6.47
CA VAL A 91 10.19 -14.81 7.01
C VAL A 91 9.20 -15.61 6.17
N HIS A 92 8.11 -15.00 5.75
CA HIS A 92 7.05 -15.62 4.95
C HIS A 92 6.24 -14.55 4.22
N ALA A 93 5.70 -14.91 3.06
CA ALA A 93 4.82 -14.05 2.30
C ALA A 93 3.60 -14.83 1.80
N HIS A 94 2.44 -14.17 1.75
CA HIS A 94 1.21 -14.78 1.28
C HIS A 94 0.29 -13.73 0.66
N VAL A 95 -0.52 -14.16 -0.33
CA VAL A 95 -1.59 -13.38 -0.93
C VAL A 95 -2.85 -14.21 -1.02
N GLU A 96 -3.98 -13.58 -0.75
CA GLU A 96 -5.32 -14.14 -0.95
C GLU A 96 -6.06 -13.24 -1.94
N LEU A 97 -6.56 -13.83 -3.02
CA LEU A 97 -7.34 -13.13 -4.04
C LEU A 97 -8.84 -13.30 -3.78
N PHE A 98 -9.59 -12.22 -3.87
CA PHE A 98 -11.04 -12.21 -3.69
C PHE A 98 -11.73 -12.16 -5.05
N ASP A 99 -12.51 -13.17 -5.36
CA ASP A 99 -13.22 -13.35 -6.63
C ASP A 99 -14.56 -12.61 -6.73
N GLY A 100 -15.00 -11.97 -5.66
CA GLY A 100 -16.29 -11.28 -5.59
C GLY A 100 -17.45 -12.15 -5.12
N SER A 101 -17.24 -13.43 -4.84
CA SER A 101 -18.33 -14.33 -4.40
C SER A 101 -18.77 -14.11 -2.95
N THR A 102 -17.82 -13.87 -2.06
CA THR A 102 -18.05 -13.64 -0.62
C THR A 102 -17.70 -12.21 -0.20
N SER A 103 -16.58 -11.71 -0.70
CA SER A 103 -16.10 -10.34 -0.48
C SER A 103 -16.05 -9.62 -1.82
N PRO A 104 -16.08 -8.27 -1.86
CA PRO A 104 -15.84 -7.54 -3.11
C PRO A 104 -14.52 -7.98 -3.77
N PRO A 105 -14.42 -7.95 -5.10
CA PRO A 105 -13.19 -8.32 -5.81
C PRO A 105 -11.99 -7.51 -5.34
N GLY A 106 -10.87 -8.18 -5.12
CA GLY A 106 -9.67 -7.54 -4.60
C GLY A 106 -8.65 -8.55 -4.08
N PHE A 107 -7.84 -8.12 -3.13
CA PHE A 107 -6.85 -8.99 -2.49
C PHE A 107 -6.48 -8.54 -1.09
N ALA A 108 -5.90 -9.48 -0.33
CA ALA A 108 -5.11 -9.22 0.86
C ALA A 108 -3.73 -9.84 0.67
N ALA A 109 -2.68 -9.07 0.90
CA ALA A 109 -1.29 -9.52 0.83
C ALA A 109 -0.59 -9.26 2.16
N VAL A 110 0.32 -10.15 2.56
CA VAL A 110 1.11 -10.01 3.77
C VAL A 110 2.53 -10.52 3.55
N VAL A 111 3.50 -9.77 4.03
CA VAL A 111 4.88 -10.18 4.20
C VAL A 111 5.16 -10.20 5.69
N LEU A 112 5.36 -11.39 6.26
CA LEU A 112 5.81 -11.56 7.63
C LEU A 112 7.31 -11.31 7.70
N LEU A 113 7.70 -10.49 8.62
CA LEU A 113 9.08 -10.16 8.91
C LEU A 113 9.50 -10.80 10.23
N ASP A 114 10.78 -10.86 10.49
CA ASP A 114 11.29 -11.23 11.82
C ASP A 114 10.77 -10.19 12.83
N GLU A 115 9.86 -10.60 13.72
CA GLU A 115 9.14 -9.80 14.73
C GLU A 115 8.12 -8.75 14.19
N SER A 116 7.74 -8.80 12.88
CA SER A 116 7.03 -7.69 12.26
C SER A 116 6.18 -8.13 11.06
N HIS A 117 5.57 -7.18 10.35
CA HIS A 117 4.87 -7.46 9.09
C HIS A 117 4.69 -6.21 8.23
N VAL A 118 4.48 -6.44 6.94
CA VAL A 118 3.89 -5.49 6.00
C VAL A 118 2.63 -6.13 5.44
N SER A 119 1.52 -5.42 5.37
CA SER A 119 0.28 -5.94 4.77
C SER A 119 -0.37 -4.92 3.86
N ALA A 120 -1.14 -5.40 2.89
CA ALA A 120 -1.94 -4.57 1.99
C ALA A 120 -3.31 -5.21 1.76
N HIS A 121 -4.37 -4.38 1.75
CA HIS A 121 -5.72 -4.76 1.39
C HIS A 121 -6.21 -3.86 0.28
N CYS A 122 -6.74 -4.43 -0.80
CA CYS A 122 -7.19 -3.66 -1.96
C CYS A 122 -8.55 -4.13 -2.46
N TYR A 123 -9.40 -3.17 -2.84
CA TYR A 123 -10.62 -3.38 -3.60
C TYR A 123 -10.48 -2.57 -4.90
N LEU A 124 -9.94 -3.22 -5.94
CA LEU A 124 -9.57 -2.57 -7.21
C LEU A 124 -10.75 -1.92 -7.93
N ASP A 125 -11.95 -2.53 -7.85
CA ASP A 125 -13.19 -2.00 -8.43
C ASP A 125 -13.64 -0.69 -7.76
N ARG A 126 -13.17 -0.42 -6.54
CA ARG A 126 -13.49 0.76 -5.73
C ARG A 126 -12.35 1.76 -5.63
N GLY A 127 -11.17 1.44 -6.17
CA GLY A 127 -9.97 2.25 -6.03
C GLY A 127 -9.52 2.42 -4.57
N LEU A 128 -9.78 1.43 -3.70
CA LEU A 128 -9.42 1.48 -2.28
C LEU A 128 -8.18 0.62 -2.01
N LEU A 129 -7.22 1.19 -1.32
CA LEU A 129 -6.00 0.50 -0.90
C LEU A 129 -5.63 0.92 0.52
N ALA A 130 -5.44 -0.05 1.41
CA ALA A 130 -4.89 0.13 2.74
C ALA A 130 -3.55 -0.59 2.85
N ILE A 131 -2.55 0.06 3.45
CA ILE A 131 -1.21 -0.51 3.69
C ILE A 131 -0.85 -0.31 5.16
N ASP A 132 -0.28 -1.35 5.75
CA ASP A 132 0.28 -1.37 7.09
C ASP A 132 1.72 -1.85 7.06
N ALA A 133 2.62 -1.12 7.72
CA ALA A 133 3.99 -1.54 7.96
C ALA A 133 4.28 -1.40 9.45
N PHE A 134 4.40 -2.52 10.13
CA PHE A 134 4.76 -2.60 11.54
C PHE A 134 6.13 -3.24 11.67
N THR A 135 7.05 -2.57 12.37
CA THR A 135 8.39 -3.07 12.63
C THR A 135 8.72 -2.95 14.11
N CYS A 136 9.60 -3.84 14.59
CA CYS A 136 10.12 -3.86 15.94
C CYS A 136 11.64 -3.63 15.94
N GLY A 137 12.21 -3.42 17.12
CA GLY A 137 13.65 -3.25 17.29
C GLY A 137 14.16 -1.98 16.60
N GLY A 138 15.26 -2.11 15.87
CA GLY A 138 15.93 -0.98 15.21
C GLY A 138 15.46 -0.67 13.79
N THR A 139 14.54 -1.47 13.22
CA THR A 139 14.07 -1.28 11.85
C THR A 139 13.03 -0.16 11.79
N ASP A 140 13.24 0.83 10.91
CA ASP A 140 12.28 1.91 10.67
C ASP A 140 11.35 1.56 9.51
N PRO A 141 10.01 1.45 9.73
CA PRO A 141 9.05 1.14 8.67
C PRO A 141 8.91 2.24 7.63
N THR A 142 9.45 3.44 7.88
CA THR A 142 9.35 4.59 6.98
C THR A 142 9.95 4.29 5.60
N SER A 143 11.11 3.62 5.55
CA SER A 143 11.76 3.27 4.29
C SER A 143 10.90 2.36 3.42
N ILE A 144 10.24 1.37 4.02
CA ILE A 144 9.33 0.45 3.34
C ILE A 144 8.12 1.21 2.78
N VAL A 145 7.49 2.06 3.60
CA VAL A 145 6.30 2.80 3.19
C VAL A 145 6.60 3.82 2.09
N GLU A 146 7.71 4.55 2.17
CA GLU A 146 8.07 5.53 1.15
C GLU A 146 8.44 4.86 -0.19
N GLU A 147 9.11 3.71 -0.16
CA GLU A 147 9.36 2.91 -1.37
C GLU A 147 8.05 2.44 -2.02
N LEU A 148 7.12 1.90 -1.23
CA LEU A 148 5.80 1.49 -1.72
C LEU A 148 5.03 2.66 -2.30
N LYS A 149 4.97 3.80 -1.62
CA LYS A 149 4.28 5.00 -2.11
C LYS A 149 4.82 5.47 -3.45
N GLN A 150 6.14 5.49 -3.62
CA GLN A 150 6.74 5.90 -4.89
C GLN A 150 6.23 5.03 -6.03
N VAL A 151 6.31 3.71 -5.89
CA VAL A 151 5.87 2.77 -6.94
C VAL A 151 4.36 2.84 -7.18
N LEU A 152 3.56 2.98 -6.12
CA LEU A 152 2.10 3.09 -6.24
C LEU A 152 1.66 4.34 -7.01
N TYR A 153 2.35 5.47 -6.84
CA TYR A 153 2.09 6.68 -7.63
C TYR A 153 2.50 6.53 -9.10
N GLU A 154 3.55 5.76 -9.39
CA GLU A 154 3.93 5.44 -10.77
C GLU A 154 2.88 4.56 -11.46
N LEU A 155 2.32 3.58 -10.72
CA LEU A 155 1.29 2.66 -11.21
C LEU A 155 -0.09 3.33 -11.36
N SER A 156 -0.43 4.20 -10.44
CA SER A 156 -1.71 4.88 -10.35
C SER A 156 -1.52 6.34 -9.96
N PRO A 157 -1.21 7.24 -10.92
CA PRO A 157 -0.92 8.65 -10.63
C PRO A 157 -2.08 9.43 -10.00
N ALA A 158 -3.31 8.93 -10.10
CA ALA A 158 -4.49 9.55 -9.49
C ALA A 158 -4.66 9.21 -8.01
N THR A 159 -3.87 8.29 -7.47
CA THR A 159 -3.99 7.83 -6.08
C THR A 159 -3.90 8.98 -5.08
N VAL A 160 -4.83 9.00 -4.16
CA VAL A 160 -4.90 9.99 -3.07
C VAL A 160 -4.71 9.30 -1.73
N VAL A 161 -3.69 9.70 -0.98
CA VAL A 161 -3.51 9.27 0.40
C VAL A 161 -4.45 10.07 1.30
N MET A 162 -5.52 9.43 1.77
CA MET A 162 -6.52 10.03 2.65
C MET A 162 -6.03 10.14 4.08
N GLN A 163 -5.23 9.19 4.51
CA GLN A 163 -4.66 9.16 5.85
C GLN A 163 -3.31 8.44 5.83
N GLN A 164 -2.35 8.99 6.56
CA GLN A 164 -1.11 8.30 6.94
C GLN A 164 -0.82 8.63 8.39
N LYS A 165 -0.59 7.61 9.21
CA LYS A 165 -0.23 7.77 10.63
C LYS A 165 0.95 6.89 10.96
N CYS A 166 1.77 7.40 11.88
CA CYS A 166 2.83 6.65 12.54
C CYS A 166 2.49 6.55 14.03
N VAL A 167 2.52 5.35 14.57
CA VAL A 167 2.14 5.05 15.95
C VAL A 167 3.24 4.24 16.61
N ASP A 168 3.67 4.70 17.79
CA ASP A 168 4.58 3.93 18.64
C ASP A 168 3.85 2.71 19.22
N ARG A 169 4.53 1.57 19.18
CA ARG A 169 4.01 0.27 19.64
C ARG A 169 4.90 -0.30 20.73
N PHE A 170 4.33 -1.15 21.58
CA PHE A 170 5.03 -1.73 22.73
C PHE A 170 5.70 -0.67 23.58
N LEU A 171 4.88 0.26 24.07
CA LEU A 171 5.35 1.29 25.01
C LEU A 171 5.84 0.63 26.30
N LEU A 172 7.09 0.86 26.62
CA LEU A 172 7.69 0.34 27.86
C LEU A 172 7.44 1.34 28.98
N PRO A 173 7.09 0.86 30.21
CA PRO A 173 7.03 1.74 31.37
C PRO A 173 8.44 2.25 31.68
N GLU A 174 8.52 3.46 32.20
CA GLU A 174 9.78 3.98 32.75
C GLU A 174 10.25 3.09 33.89
N VAL A 175 11.51 2.74 33.89
CA VAL A 175 12.19 1.99 34.99
C VAL A 175 12.78 2.98 36.00
#